data_1969de5ce38f611006cdff2f0b1d88a3
#
_entry.id   1969de5ce38f611006cdff2f0b1d88a3
#
_cell.length_a   1.000
_cell.length_b   1.000
_cell.length_c   1.000
_cell.angle_alpha   90.00
_cell.angle_beta   90.00
_cell.angle_gamma   90.00
#
_symmetry.space_group_name_H-M   'P 1'
#
loop_
_entity.id
_entity.type
_entity.pdbx_description
1 polymer ?
#
loop_
_entity_poly.entity_id
_entity_poly.type
_entity_poly.pdbx_seq_one_letter_code
_entity_poly.pdbx_strand_id
1 'polypeptide(L)'
;MFAKTKNIKRQYIGKDIQNFMDVPDLISIQTSSYESFLQADRLAKGEPLLNQGLQEAFNQIFPIESPNGDMSLDYEFYELDWENQKFTELECKQKGQNYSVPLKARIDLNFHETGLFIQKDIYMGDIPLMTDRGTFIINGAERVVVSQIHRSPGVIFCHDKGVYSSRIIPYRGSWLEFEIDQKKELIYAKIDRKKKILGTIFLRALGYSTREEIIRCFYETEPAEVKDTQKCRDALVDKVLADAVIIKDENGEEKRLFNAGVRLHPHDIDDLIANKISNITVIKFDARQNPGLKEEKNPSLDSQMIINCFE
;
A
#
# COMPACT_ATOMS: atom_id res chain seq x y z
N MET A 1 32.78 -15.28 -2.80
CA MET A 1 34.07 -14.55 -2.66
C MET A 1 34.19 -13.62 -3.86
N PHE A 2 33.62 -12.43 -3.78
CA PHE A 2 33.79 -11.43 -4.83
C PHE A 2 35.28 -11.09 -4.88
N ALA A 3 35.91 -11.34 -6.02
CA ALA A 3 37.31 -11.03 -6.19
C ALA A 3 37.50 -9.54 -5.88
N LYS A 4 38.27 -9.24 -4.82
CA LYS A 4 38.78 -7.89 -4.58
C LYS A 4 39.25 -7.35 -5.93
N THR A 5 38.68 -6.23 -6.36
CA THR A 5 39.09 -5.50 -7.56
C THR A 5 40.60 -5.59 -7.67
N LYS A 6 41.07 -6.38 -8.64
CA LYS A 6 42.50 -6.49 -8.91
C LYS A 6 42.98 -5.06 -9.05
N ASN A 7 43.88 -4.63 -8.18
CA ASN A 7 44.57 -3.35 -8.32
C ASN A 7 45.19 -3.33 -9.72
N ILE A 8 44.48 -2.73 -10.67
CA ILE A 8 44.95 -2.52 -12.03
C ILE A 8 46.17 -1.61 -11.86
N LYS A 9 47.33 -2.16 -12.10
CA LYS A 9 48.57 -1.43 -12.08
C LYS A 9 48.50 -0.34 -13.17
N ARG A 10 48.22 0.92 -12.77
CA ARG A 10 48.20 2.05 -13.68
C ARG A 10 49.62 2.38 -14.05
N GLN A 11 49.91 2.51 -15.34
CA GLN A 11 51.18 2.96 -15.84
C GLN A 11 51.03 4.44 -16.25
N TYR A 12 51.76 5.29 -15.60
CA TYR A 12 51.81 6.73 -15.93
C TYR A 12 52.77 6.94 -17.09
N ILE A 13 52.27 7.47 -18.20
CA ILE A 13 53.09 7.79 -19.38
C ILE A 13 53.11 9.30 -19.48
N GLY A 14 54.21 9.95 -19.03
CA GLY A 14 54.37 11.38 -19.05
C GLY A 14 55.16 11.91 -17.86
N LYS A 15 55.42 13.25 -17.84
CA LYS A 15 56.05 13.92 -16.68
C LYS A 15 55.09 13.97 -15.51
N ASP A 16 55.62 13.91 -14.29
CA ASP A 16 54.90 13.84 -13.02
C ASP A 16 53.68 14.77 -12.97
N ILE A 17 52.52 14.20 -13.22
CA ILE A 17 51.26 14.86 -12.95
C ILE A 17 50.90 14.47 -11.52
N GLN A 18 50.89 15.41 -10.60
CA GLN A 18 50.33 15.19 -9.26
C GLN A 18 48.88 14.78 -9.41
N ASN A 19 48.56 13.58 -9.01
CA ASN A 19 47.19 13.08 -8.99
C ASN A 19 46.41 13.89 -7.96
N PHE A 20 45.58 14.80 -8.42
CA PHE A 20 44.67 15.55 -7.57
C PHE A 20 43.54 14.70 -7.03
N MET A 21 43.18 13.63 -7.74
CA MET A 21 42.07 12.78 -7.38
C MET A 21 42.26 11.40 -8.02
N ASP A 22 41.93 10.33 -7.27
CA ASP A 22 41.84 9.00 -7.82
C ASP A 22 40.70 8.90 -8.83
N VAL A 23 40.91 8.11 -9.89
CA VAL A 23 39.84 7.85 -10.87
C VAL A 23 38.73 7.08 -10.18
N PRO A 24 37.50 7.63 -10.13
CA PRO A 24 36.38 6.95 -9.49
C PRO A 24 36.06 5.65 -10.23
N ASP A 25 35.63 4.65 -9.49
CA ASP A 25 35.10 3.42 -10.05
C ASP A 25 33.69 3.68 -10.63
N LEU A 26 33.58 3.73 -11.95
CA LEU A 26 32.33 4.07 -12.66
C LEU A 26 31.27 2.97 -12.57
N ILE A 27 31.65 1.74 -12.21
CA ILE A 27 30.71 0.62 -12.06
C ILE A 27 30.35 0.32 -10.60
N SER A 28 30.94 1.09 -9.66
CA SER A 28 30.72 0.86 -8.22
C SER A 28 29.24 0.96 -7.82
N ILE A 29 28.45 1.76 -8.52
CA ILE A 29 26.99 1.85 -8.26
C ILE A 29 26.30 0.50 -8.45
N GLN A 30 26.67 -0.24 -9.50
CA GLN A 30 26.08 -1.54 -9.79
C GLN A 30 26.65 -2.64 -8.88
N THR A 31 27.96 -2.69 -8.73
CA THR A 31 28.63 -3.71 -7.91
C THR A 31 28.25 -3.60 -6.44
N SER A 32 28.31 -2.38 -5.86
CA SER A 32 27.95 -2.17 -4.46
C SER A 32 26.45 -2.40 -4.19
N SER A 33 25.58 -2.04 -5.14
CA SER A 33 24.16 -2.32 -5.04
C SER A 33 23.87 -3.81 -5.02
N TYR A 34 24.57 -4.58 -5.87
CA TYR A 34 24.40 -6.03 -5.93
C TYR A 34 24.99 -6.74 -4.71
N GLU A 35 26.15 -6.27 -4.23
CA GLU A 35 26.73 -6.75 -2.97
C GLU A 35 25.78 -6.50 -1.78
N SER A 36 25.19 -5.33 -1.71
CA SER A 36 24.19 -5.00 -0.69
C SER A 36 22.92 -5.84 -0.81
N PHE A 37 22.51 -6.18 -2.04
CA PHE A 37 21.35 -7.04 -2.29
C PHE A 37 21.61 -8.48 -1.81
N LEU A 38 22.73 -9.05 -2.18
CA LEU A 38 23.04 -10.47 -1.94
C LEU A 38 23.74 -10.73 -0.60
N GLN A 39 24.40 -9.73 -0.04
CA GLN A 39 25.17 -9.80 1.23
C GLN A 39 26.11 -11.04 1.34
N ALA A 40 26.66 -11.49 0.20
CA ALA A 40 27.45 -12.73 0.12
C ALA A 40 28.67 -12.74 1.05
N ASP A 41 29.32 -11.60 1.24
CA ASP A 41 30.48 -11.49 2.14
C ASP A 41 30.10 -11.69 3.61
N ARG A 42 28.92 -11.25 4.03
CA ARG A 42 28.40 -11.48 5.38
C ARG A 42 28.02 -12.93 5.60
N LEU A 43 27.37 -13.54 4.61
CA LEU A 43 27.07 -14.97 4.63
C LEU A 43 28.34 -15.81 4.77
N ALA A 44 29.38 -15.50 3.99
CA ALA A 44 30.64 -16.22 4.04
C ALA A 44 31.37 -16.09 5.40
N LYS A 45 31.17 -14.99 6.12
CA LYS A 45 31.75 -14.73 7.45
C LYS A 45 30.87 -15.22 8.60
N GLY A 46 29.65 -15.67 8.32
CA GLY A 46 28.66 -16.00 9.36
C GLY A 46 28.17 -14.80 10.16
N GLU A 47 28.27 -13.58 9.58
CA GLU A 47 27.77 -12.36 10.21
C GLU A 47 26.25 -12.23 10.04
N PRO A 48 25.54 -11.60 10.99
CA PRO A 48 24.10 -11.39 10.85
C PRO A 48 23.79 -10.54 9.62
N LEU A 49 22.78 -10.94 8.86
CA LEU A 49 22.33 -10.24 7.66
C LEU A 49 21.65 -8.92 8.04
N LEU A 50 21.90 -7.89 7.25
CA LEU A 50 21.21 -6.61 7.37
C LEU A 50 19.82 -6.72 6.74
N ASN A 51 18.85 -6.01 7.30
CA ASN A 51 17.49 -5.95 6.72
C ASN A 51 17.46 -5.06 5.47
N GLN A 52 18.04 -5.58 4.38
CA GLN A 52 18.11 -4.93 3.07
C GLN A 52 18.20 -5.98 1.97
N GLY A 53 17.80 -5.61 0.75
CA GLY A 53 17.90 -6.44 -0.43
C GLY A 53 17.10 -7.74 -0.32
N LEU A 54 17.76 -8.89 -0.51
CA LEU A 54 17.11 -10.21 -0.49
C LEU A 54 16.57 -10.57 0.91
N GLN A 55 17.31 -10.22 1.97
CA GLN A 55 16.87 -10.42 3.35
C GLN A 55 15.58 -9.64 3.66
N GLU A 56 15.52 -8.40 3.24
CA GLU A 56 14.31 -7.57 3.40
C GLU A 56 13.12 -8.16 2.65
N ALA A 57 13.35 -8.66 1.43
CA ALA A 57 12.28 -9.28 0.64
C ALA A 57 11.69 -10.53 1.33
N PHE A 58 12.52 -11.34 1.97
CA PHE A 58 12.05 -12.47 2.77
C PHE A 58 11.29 -11.99 4.01
N ASN A 59 11.83 -11.03 4.75
CA ASN A 59 11.19 -10.50 5.96
C ASN A 59 9.84 -9.82 5.70
N GLN A 60 9.60 -9.30 4.49
CA GLN A 60 8.31 -8.72 4.11
C GLN A 60 7.24 -9.77 3.80
N ILE A 61 7.65 -10.97 3.41
CA ILE A 61 6.73 -12.05 3.04
C ILE A 61 6.43 -12.95 4.23
N PHE A 62 7.45 -13.26 5.02
CA PHE A 62 7.34 -14.13 6.20
C PHE A 62 7.14 -13.31 7.48
N PRO A 63 6.40 -13.83 8.47
CA PRO A 63 5.76 -15.15 8.53
C PRO A 63 4.52 -15.25 7.63
N ILE A 64 4.24 -16.45 7.10
CA ILE A 64 3.02 -16.77 6.37
C ILE A 64 2.15 -17.61 7.28
N GLU A 65 1.00 -17.09 7.65
CA GLU A 65 0.03 -17.79 8.50
C GLU A 65 -1.07 -18.44 7.66
N SER A 66 -1.56 -19.58 8.11
CA SER A 66 -2.73 -20.20 7.48
C SER A 66 -4.00 -19.39 7.80
N PRO A 67 -5.03 -19.40 6.92
CA PRO A 67 -6.27 -18.66 7.16
C PRO A 67 -6.97 -18.99 8.49
N ASN A 68 -6.77 -20.19 9.00
CA ASN A 68 -7.34 -20.67 10.25
C ASN A 68 -6.43 -20.40 11.47
N GLY A 69 -5.20 -19.96 11.26
CA GLY A 69 -4.23 -19.76 12.33
C GLY A 69 -3.59 -21.05 12.88
N ASP A 70 -3.83 -22.20 12.24
CA ASP A 70 -3.37 -23.51 12.74
C ASP A 70 -1.87 -23.75 12.47
N MET A 71 -1.33 -23.09 11.45
CA MET A 71 0.05 -23.27 10.99
C MET A 71 0.69 -21.93 10.64
N SER A 72 2.00 -21.82 10.89
CA SER A 72 2.82 -20.72 10.39
C SER A 72 4.08 -21.24 9.69
N LEU A 73 4.48 -20.52 8.64
CA LEU A 73 5.78 -20.68 7.98
C LEU A 73 6.65 -19.50 8.37
N ASP A 74 7.74 -19.77 9.06
CA ASP A 74 8.70 -18.78 9.49
C ASP A 74 10.00 -18.92 8.69
N TYR A 75 10.61 -17.78 8.36
CA TYR A 75 11.88 -17.72 7.65
C TYR A 75 13.00 -17.43 8.66
N GLU A 76 14.10 -18.18 8.59
CA GLU A 76 15.25 -17.99 9.47
C GLU A 76 16.38 -17.23 8.75
N PHE A 77 16.94 -17.83 7.71
CA PHE A 77 17.97 -17.23 6.87
C PHE A 77 18.04 -17.88 5.48
N TYR A 78 18.77 -17.27 4.57
CA TYR A 78 19.10 -17.87 3.29
C TYR A 78 20.58 -18.19 3.18
N GLU A 79 20.91 -19.13 2.34
CA GLU A 79 22.25 -19.58 2.03
C GLU A 79 22.47 -19.68 0.53
N LEU A 80 23.68 -19.36 0.08
CA LEU A 80 24.12 -19.52 -1.29
C LEU A 80 24.99 -20.77 -1.40
N ASP A 81 24.55 -21.73 -2.18
CA ASP A 81 25.21 -23.04 -2.33
C ASP A 81 26.33 -22.95 -3.37
N TRP A 82 27.49 -22.43 -2.94
CA TRP A 82 28.65 -22.26 -3.80
C TRP A 82 29.26 -23.58 -4.26
N GLU A 83 29.07 -24.64 -3.49
CA GLU A 83 29.60 -25.99 -3.84
C GLU A 83 28.91 -26.58 -5.06
N ASN A 84 27.64 -26.26 -5.24
CA ASN A 84 26.83 -26.70 -6.37
C ASN A 84 26.77 -25.68 -7.53
N GLN A 85 27.65 -24.70 -7.56
CA GLN A 85 27.82 -23.83 -8.71
C GLN A 85 28.34 -24.62 -9.91
N LYS A 86 27.52 -24.76 -10.96
CA LYS A 86 27.77 -25.72 -12.04
C LYS A 86 28.85 -25.29 -13.03
N PHE A 87 28.93 -23.99 -13.34
CA PHE A 87 29.73 -23.47 -14.42
C PHE A 87 30.46 -22.19 -14.03
N THR A 88 31.67 -22.02 -14.58
CA THR A 88 32.43 -20.76 -14.53
C THR A 88 31.91 -19.77 -15.56
N GLU A 89 32.32 -18.50 -15.46
CA GLU A 89 31.91 -17.45 -16.43
C GLU A 89 32.19 -17.82 -17.88
N LEU A 90 33.39 -18.38 -18.16
CA LEU A 90 33.80 -18.76 -19.51
C LEU A 90 32.99 -19.95 -20.05
N GLU A 91 32.74 -20.93 -19.20
CA GLU A 91 31.92 -22.09 -19.58
C GLU A 91 30.48 -21.69 -19.85
N CYS A 92 29.92 -20.77 -19.06
CA CYS A 92 28.57 -20.24 -19.29
C CYS A 92 28.46 -19.57 -20.66
N LYS A 93 29.46 -18.77 -21.05
CA LYS A 93 29.49 -18.14 -22.38
C LYS A 93 29.59 -19.14 -23.52
N GLN A 94 30.43 -20.16 -23.34
CA GLN A 94 30.66 -21.19 -24.37
C GLN A 94 29.47 -22.14 -24.52
N LYS A 95 28.84 -22.52 -23.41
CA LYS A 95 27.74 -23.50 -23.36
C LYS A 95 26.37 -22.87 -23.46
N GLY A 96 26.25 -21.51 -23.52
CA GLY A 96 24.99 -20.82 -23.54
C GLY A 96 24.18 -20.94 -22.25
N GLN A 97 24.87 -21.06 -21.10
CA GLN A 97 24.25 -21.23 -19.78
C GLN A 97 24.22 -19.94 -18.97
N ASN A 98 23.52 -19.97 -17.84
CA ASN A 98 23.45 -18.86 -16.91
C ASN A 98 24.58 -18.98 -15.87
N TYR A 99 25.24 -17.85 -15.58
CA TYR A 99 26.16 -17.77 -14.46
C TYR A 99 25.38 -17.48 -13.19
N SER A 100 25.11 -18.51 -12.40
CA SER A 100 24.21 -18.47 -11.24
C SER A 100 24.67 -19.39 -10.12
N VAL A 101 24.12 -19.18 -8.94
CA VAL A 101 24.30 -20.00 -7.75
C VAL A 101 22.94 -20.42 -7.20
N PRO A 102 22.77 -21.67 -6.74
CA PRO A 102 21.54 -22.09 -6.08
C PRO A 102 21.33 -21.34 -4.76
N LEU A 103 20.11 -20.84 -4.57
CA LEU A 103 19.65 -20.23 -3.35
C LEU A 103 18.82 -21.23 -2.55
N LYS A 104 19.18 -21.42 -1.29
CA LYS A 104 18.42 -22.19 -0.31
C LYS A 104 17.94 -21.27 0.79
N ALA A 105 16.74 -21.46 1.26
CA ALA A 105 16.19 -20.77 2.42
C ALA A 105 15.84 -21.77 3.50
N ARG A 106 16.20 -21.47 4.73
CA ARG A 106 15.79 -22.24 5.90
C ARG A 106 14.45 -21.76 6.35
N ILE A 107 13.48 -22.66 6.33
CA ILE A 107 12.08 -22.38 6.65
C ILE A 107 11.62 -23.34 7.72
N ASP A 108 10.93 -22.79 8.70
CA ASP A 108 10.35 -23.47 9.83
C ASP A 108 8.85 -23.55 9.67
N LEU A 109 8.30 -24.75 9.71
CA LEU A 109 6.87 -25.00 9.71
C LEU A 109 6.43 -25.34 11.12
N ASN A 110 5.61 -24.46 11.69
CA ASN A 110 5.04 -24.59 13.01
C ASN A 110 3.56 -24.98 12.94
N PHE A 111 3.19 -26.05 13.66
CA PHE A 111 1.80 -26.45 13.87
C PHE A 111 1.36 -26.02 15.27
N HIS A 112 0.51 -25.02 15.36
CA HIS A 112 0.11 -24.41 16.65
C HIS A 112 -0.70 -25.36 17.53
N GLU A 113 -1.54 -26.22 16.94
CA GLU A 113 -2.38 -27.17 17.71
C GLU A 113 -1.57 -28.32 18.31
N THR A 114 -0.61 -28.86 17.57
CA THR A 114 0.15 -30.07 17.96
C THR A 114 1.49 -29.72 18.58
N GLY A 115 1.96 -28.48 18.47
CA GLY A 115 3.30 -28.06 18.86
C GLY A 115 4.42 -28.72 18.03
N LEU A 116 4.07 -29.29 16.88
CA LEU A 116 5.04 -29.90 15.97
C LEU A 116 5.83 -28.80 15.25
N PHE A 117 7.16 -28.95 15.23
CA PHE A 117 8.10 -28.07 14.57
C PHE A 117 8.91 -28.86 13.54
N ILE A 118 8.89 -28.39 12.29
CA ILE A 118 9.66 -28.99 11.20
C ILE A 118 10.53 -27.92 10.55
N GLN A 119 11.84 -28.07 10.66
CA GLN A 119 12.81 -27.18 10.01
C GLN A 119 13.39 -27.86 8.76
N LYS A 120 13.48 -27.11 7.64
CA LYS A 120 14.01 -27.64 6.39
C LYS A 120 14.63 -26.55 5.52
N ASP A 121 15.75 -26.92 4.85
CA ASP A 121 16.35 -26.10 3.82
C ASP A 121 15.62 -26.35 2.49
N ILE A 122 15.03 -25.29 1.94
CA ILE A 122 14.24 -25.35 0.71
C ILE A 122 15.00 -24.65 -0.41
N TYR A 123 15.15 -25.33 -1.54
CA TYR A 123 15.67 -24.73 -2.76
C TYR A 123 14.66 -23.74 -3.33
N MET A 124 15.07 -22.46 -3.43
CA MET A 124 14.22 -21.36 -3.91
C MET A 124 14.42 -21.05 -5.39
N GLY A 125 15.57 -21.46 -5.96
CA GLY A 125 15.92 -21.19 -7.35
C GLY A 125 17.39 -20.83 -7.51
N ASP A 126 17.80 -20.54 -8.73
CA ASP A 126 19.16 -20.09 -9.03
C ASP A 126 19.21 -18.58 -9.15
N ILE A 127 20.10 -17.95 -8.36
CA ILE A 127 20.33 -16.50 -8.41
C ILE A 127 21.47 -16.21 -9.38
N PRO A 128 21.26 -15.35 -10.42
CA PRO A 128 22.32 -14.93 -11.31
C PRO A 128 23.43 -14.20 -10.55
N LEU A 129 24.68 -14.51 -10.85
CA LEU A 129 25.84 -13.83 -10.26
C LEU A 129 26.33 -12.70 -11.14
N MET A 130 26.77 -11.61 -10.50
CA MET A 130 27.41 -10.49 -11.19
C MET A 130 28.90 -10.81 -11.40
N THR A 131 29.42 -10.51 -12.58
CA THR A 131 30.84 -10.60 -12.90
C THR A 131 31.60 -9.39 -12.33
N ASP A 132 32.93 -9.47 -12.28
CA ASP A 132 33.80 -8.36 -11.87
C ASP A 132 33.59 -7.06 -12.70
N ARG A 133 32.98 -7.18 -13.88
CA ARG A 133 32.67 -6.07 -14.80
C ARG A 133 31.31 -5.47 -14.58
N GLY A 134 30.56 -5.90 -13.58
CA GLY A 134 29.20 -5.43 -13.30
C GLY A 134 28.16 -5.96 -14.29
N THR A 135 28.43 -7.09 -14.94
CA THR A 135 27.55 -7.73 -15.93
C THR A 135 26.98 -9.03 -15.39
N PHE A 136 25.89 -9.51 -15.99
CA PHE A 136 25.32 -10.83 -15.76
C PHE A 136 25.43 -11.67 -17.05
N ILE A 137 25.64 -12.97 -16.92
CA ILE A 137 25.65 -13.88 -18.06
C ILE A 137 24.37 -14.69 -18.03
N ILE A 138 23.50 -14.43 -19.00
CA ILE A 138 22.20 -15.08 -19.15
C ILE A 138 22.14 -15.71 -20.54
N ASN A 139 21.93 -17.03 -20.58
CA ASN A 139 21.94 -17.82 -21.82
C ASN A 139 23.24 -17.60 -22.63
N GLY A 140 24.37 -17.49 -21.95
CA GLY A 140 25.68 -17.23 -22.54
C GLY A 140 25.94 -15.80 -22.99
N ALA A 141 24.94 -14.92 -23.00
CA ALA A 141 25.09 -13.52 -23.38
C ALA A 141 25.36 -12.67 -22.14
N GLU A 142 26.36 -11.78 -22.25
CA GLU A 142 26.67 -10.79 -21.23
C GLU A 142 25.64 -9.65 -21.27
N ARG A 143 25.00 -9.38 -20.15
CA ARG A 143 23.93 -8.38 -20.02
C ARG A 143 24.19 -7.45 -18.85
N VAL A 144 23.71 -6.23 -18.95
CA VAL A 144 23.80 -5.20 -17.91
C VAL A 144 22.40 -4.79 -17.48
N VAL A 145 22.20 -4.58 -16.20
CA VAL A 145 20.97 -3.99 -15.69
C VAL A 145 21.01 -2.49 -15.92
N VAL A 146 20.03 -1.98 -16.66
CA VAL A 146 19.90 -0.55 -16.95
C VAL A 146 18.87 0.05 -16.00
N SER A 147 19.24 1.14 -15.33
CA SER A 147 18.33 1.88 -14.46
C SER A 147 17.16 2.45 -15.25
N GLN A 148 15.95 2.28 -14.75
CA GLN A 148 14.74 2.80 -15.35
C GLN A 148 14.04 3.75 -14.38
N ILE A 149 13.54 4.87 -14.91
CA ILE A 149 12.75 5.82 -14.14
C ILE A 149 11.28 5.40 -14.26
N HIS A 150 10.62 5.19 -13.14
CA HIS A 150 9.20 4.92 -13.07
C HIS A 150 8.53 5.83 -12.03
N ARG A 151 7.21 5.89 -12.05
CA ARG A 151 6.47 6.61 -11.02
C ARG A 151 6.65 5.91 -9.68
N SER A 152 6.98 6.69 -8.64
CA SER A 152 7.11 6.15 -7.29
C SER A 152 5.78 5.60 -6.80
N PRO A 153 5.79 4.51 -6.04
CA PRO A 153 4.64 4.08 -5.25
C PRO A 153 4.22 5.19 -4.29
N GLY A 154 2.92 5.34 -4.07
CA GLY A 154 2.38 6.35 -3.18
C GLY A 154 1.06 6.91 -3.67
N VAL A 155 0.58 7.96 -2.98
CA VAL A 155 -0.66 8.66 -3.30
C VAL A 155 -0.32 9.96 -4.02
N ILE A 156 -0.89 10.16 -5.20
CA ILE A 156 -0.70 11.36 -6.02
C ILE A 156 -2.06 12.04 -6.19
N PHE A 157 -2.12 13.32 -5.83
CA PHE A 157 -3.30 14.15 -6.06
C PHE A 157 -3.09 14.98 -7.32
N CYS A 158 -4.11 15.01 -8.18
CA CYS A 158 -4.08 15.74 -9.44
C CYS A 158 -5.32 16.62 -9.56
N HIS A 159 -5.14 17.80 -10.12
CA HIS A 159 -6.22 18.68 -10.56
C HIS A 159 -5.99 18.98 -12.04
N ASP A 160 -6.77 18.37 -12.91
CA ASP A 160 -6.65 18.55 -14.36
C ASP A 160 -8.00 18.94 -14.94
N LYS A 161 -8.03 20.06 -15.69
CA LYS A 161 -9.24 20.60 -16.35
C LYS A 161 -10.46 20.74 -15.43
N GLY A 162 -10.23 21.13 -14.18
CA GLY A 162 -11.29 21.30 -13.19
C GLY A 162 -11.75 19.99 -12.51
N VAL A 163 -11.16 18.86 -12.83
CA VAL A 163 -11.46 17.57 -12.19
C VAL A 163 -10.40 17.24 -11.15
N TYR A 164 -10.82 17.02 -9.93
CA TYR A 164 -9.96 16.53 -8.87
C TYR A 164 -9.90 15.01 -8.93
N SER A 165 -8.69 14.47 -8.87
CA SER A 165 -8.47 13.03 -8.83
C SER A 165 -7.32 12.67 -7.89
N SER A 166 -7.41 11.52 -7.28
CA SER A 166 -6.34 10.92 -6.49
C SER A 166 -5.98 9.56 -7.08
N ARG A 167 -4.68 9.27 -7.17
CA ARG A 167 -4.17 8.00 -7.67
C ARG A 167 -3.31 7.36 -6.61
N ILE A 168 -3.64 6.14 -6.28
CA ILE A 168 -2.84 5.29 -5.41
C ILE A 168 -2.06 4.34 -6.31
N ILE A 169 -0.74 4.52 -6.34
CA ILE A 169 0.19 3.70 -7.11
C ILE A 169 0.82 2.71 -6.13
N PRO A 170 0.53 1.41 -6.24
CA PRO A 170 1.13 0.41 -5.39
C PRO A 170 2.56 0.11 -5.85
N TYR A 171 3.36 -0.47 -4.97
CA TYR A 171 4.66 -1.02 -5.33
C TYR A 171 4.52 -2.13 -6.38
N ARG A 172 3.50 -2.99 -6.22
CA ARG A 172 3.17 -4.09 -7.14
C ARG A 172 1.65 -4.28 -7.16
N GLY A 173 1.05 -4.25 -8.34
CA GLY A 173 -0.38 -4.46 -8.51
C GLY A 173 -1.06 -3.39 -9.34
N SER A 174 -2.38 -3.40 -9.35
CA SER A 174 -3.22 -2.48 -10.12
C SER A 174 -3.32 -1.11 -9.44
N TRP A 175 -3.40 -0.07 -10.24
CA TRP A 175 -3.61 1.28 -9.76
C TRP A 175 -5.05 1.47 -9.31
N LEU A 176 -5.23 2.20 -8.21
CA LEU A 176 -6.52 2.66 -7.74
C LEU A 176 -6.60 4.18 -7.97
N GLU A 177 -7.62 4.62 -8.68
CA GLU A 177 -7.87 6.03 -8.94
C GLU A 177 -9.23 6.42 -8.35
N PHE A 178 -9.28 7.54 -7.63
CA PHE A 178 -10.52 8.20 -7.24
C PHE A 178 -10.70 9.44 -8.09
N GLU A 179 -11.89 9.65 -8.60
CA GLU A 179 -12.25 10.80 -9.44
C GLU A 179 -13.51 11.43 -8.89
N ILE A 180 -13.46 12.75 -8.74
CA ILE A 180 -14.59 13.55 -8.29
C ILE A 180 -15.34 14.10 -9.50
N ASP A 181 -16.56 13.69 -9.68
CA ASP A 181 -17.47 14.26 -10.69
C ASP A 181 -18.22 15.44 -10.09
N GLN A 182 -17.72 16.66 -10.31
CA GLN A 182 -18.29 17.89 -9.78
C GLN A 182 -19.72 18.16 -10.27
N LYS A 183 -20.10 17.67 -11.46
CA LYS A 183 -21.43 17.90 -12.01
C LYS A 183 -22.49 17.05 -11.33
N LYS A 184 -22.10 15.83 -10.95
CA LYS A 184 -22.99 14.87 -10.26
C LYS A 184 -22.79 14.87 -8.77
N GLU A 185 -21.76 15.57 -8.29
CA GLU A 185 -21.36 15.59 -6.88
C GLU A 185 -21.11 14.16 -6.33
N LEU A 186 -20.46 13.30 -7.12
CA LEU A 186 -20.20 11.90 -6.80
C LEU A 186 -18.72 11.60 -6.84
N ILE A 187 -18.28 10.67 -5.96
CA ILE A 187 -16.93 10.12 -5.95
C ILE A 187 -16.96 8.73 -6.59
N TYR A 188 -16.13 8.56 -7.60
CA TYR A 188 -15.94 7.29 -8.28
C TYR A 188 -14.57 6.71 -7.98
N ALA A 189 -14.51 5.41 -7.75
CA ALA A 189 -13.29 4.61 -7.72
C ALA A 189 -13.12 3.86 -9.06
N LYS A 190 -11.89 3.80 -9.56
CA LYS A 190 -11.49 3.03 -10.74
C LYS A 190 -10.32 2.15 -10.38
N ILE A 191 -10.40 0.88 -10.69
CA ILE A 191 -9.30 -0.06 -10.55
C ILE A 191 -8.75 -0.33 -11.94
N ASP A 192 -7.44 -0.08 -12.12
CA ASP A 192 -6.72 -0.33 -13.37
C ASP A 192 -7.38 0.33 -14.60
N ARG A 193 -7.89 1.56 -14.44
CA ARG A 193 -8.61 2.35 -15.46
C ARG A 193 -9.84 1.67 -16.07
N LYS A 194 -10.36 0.64 -15.42
CA LYS A 194 -11.57 -0.07 -15.84
C LYS A 194 -12.84 0.68 -15.44
N LYS A 195 -13.93 -0.04 -15.29
CA LYS A 195 -15.24 0.50 -14.99
C LYS A 195 -15.24 1.36 -13.71
N LYS A 196 -15.91 2.51 -13.76
CA LYS A 196 -16.16 3.36 -12.59
C LYS A 196 -17.15 2.66 -11.65
N ILE A 197 -16.84 2.65 -10.37
CA ILE A 197 -17.71 2.21 -9.29
C ILE A 197 -17.87 3.35 -8.30
N LEU A 198 -18.99 3.43 -7.59
CA LEU A 198 -19.18 4.46 -6.56
C LEU A 198 -18.19 4.23 -5.40
N GLY A 199 -17.67 5.31 -4.85
CA GLY A 199 -16.71 5.28 -3.76
C GLY A 199 -17.23 4.52 -2.53
N THR A 200 -18.50 4.68 -2.19
CA THR A 200 -19.14 3.96 -1.07
C THR A 200 -19.22 2.45 -1.30
N ILE A 201 -19.45 2.01 -2.54
CA ILE A 201 -19.44 0.58 -2.88
C ILE A 201 -18.03 0.02 -2.71
N PHE A 202 -17.02 0.77 -3.12
CA PHE A 202 -15.63 0.36 -2.94
C PHE A 202 -15.27 0.25 -1.46
N LEU A 203 -15.69 1.23 -0.63
CA LEU A 203 -15.45 1.18 0.82
C LEU A 203 -16.13 -0.01 1.50
N ARG A 204 -17.35 -0.36 1.07
CA ARG A 204 -18.02 -1.57 1.56
C ARG A 204 -17.24 -2.85 1.21
N ALA A 205 -16.66 -2.92 0.02
CA ALA A 205 -15.80 -4.04 -0.37
C ALA A 205 -14.51 -4.13 0.46
N LEU A 206 -14.07 -3.02 1.06
CA LEU A 206 -12.92 -2.98 1.98
C LEU A 206 -13.28 -3.35 3.44
N GLY A 207 -14.57 -3.56 3.75
CA GLY A 207 -15.01 -3.98 5.08
C GLY A 207 -15.86 -2.98 5.85
N TYR A 208 -16.05 -1.75 5.36
CA TYR A 208 -16.97 -0.78 5.96
C TYR A 208 -18.41 -1.14 5.57
N SER A 209 -19.04 -2.02 6.36
CA SER A 209 -20.31 -2.65 5.97
C SER A 209 -21.50 -1.71 6.05
N THR A 210 -21.53 -0.81 7.02
CA THR A 210 -22.66 0.06 7.31
C THR A 210 -22.45 1.48 6.79
N ARG A 211 -23.57 2.21 6.58
CA ARG A 211 -23.51 3.63 6.20
C ARG A 211 -22.91 4.48 7.32
N GLU A 212 -23.25 4.13 8.54
CA GLU A 212 -22.80 4.80 9.75
C GLU A 212 -21.27 4.75 9.88
N GLU A 213 -20.67 3.56 9.64
CA GLU A 213 -19.20 3.40 9.64
C GLU A 213 -18.55 4.28 8.60
N ILE A 214 -19.07 4.30 7.37
CA ILE A 214 -18.52 5.15 6.30
C ILE A 214 -18.65 6.64 6.68
N ILE A 215 -19.80 7.07 7.18
CA ILE A 215 -20.01 8.46 7.59
C ILE A 215 -19.00 8.87 8.66
N ARG A 216 -18.80 8.04 9.69
CA ARG A 216 -17.84 8.32 10.77
C ARG A 216 -16.38 8.36 10.32
N CYS A 217 -16.04 7.72 9.19
CA CYS A 217 -14.68 7.83 8.63
C CYS A 217 -14.40 9.22 8.03
N PHE A 218 -15.42 9.90 7.54
CA PHE A 218 -15.26 11.17 6.82
C PHE A 218 -15.72 12.39 7.60
N TYR A 219 -16.63 12.22 8.55
CA TYR A 219 -17.28 13.32 9.25
C TYR A 219 -17.21 13.16 10.76
N GLU A 220 -17.03 14.27 11.44
CA GLU A 220 -17.27 14.34 12.88
C GLU A 220 -18.78 14.33 13.15
N THR A 221 -19.17 13.68 14.23
CA THR A 221 -20.57 13.55 14.64
C THR A 221 -20.81 14.24 15.97
N GLU A 222 -21.98 14.86 16.13
CA GLU A 222 -22.42 15.49 17.38
C GLU A 222 -23.81 14.98 17.78
N PRO A 223 -24.06 14.78 19.09
CA PRO A 223 -25.39 14.47 19.57
C PRO A 223 -26.27 15.73 19.48
N ALA A 224 -27.50 15.56 19.02
CA ALA A 224 -28.50 16.61 18.97
C ALA A 224 -29.77 16.19 19.72
N GLU A 225 -30.26 17.06 20.59
CA GLU A 225 -31.53 16.85 21.30
C GLU A 225 -32.72 17.20 20.41
N VAL A 226 -33.74 16.35 20.42
CA VAL A 226 -35.01 16.60 19.74
C VAL A 226 -36.03 17.05 20.76
N LYS A 227 -36.43 18.33 20.70
CA LYS A 227 -37.47 18.92 21.57
C LYS A 227 -38.52 19.63 20.72
N ASP A 228 -39.75 19.57 21.17
CA ASP A 228 -40.87 20.31 20.52
C ASP A 228 -40.82 21.81 20.84
N THR A 229 -39.75 22.45 20.42
CA THR A 229 -39.54 23.90 20.56
C THR A 229 -39.14 24.44 19.20
N GLN A 230 -39.72 25.55 18.78
CA GLN A 230 -39.44 26.16 17.48
C GLN A 230 -37.94 26.37 17.24
N LYS A 231 -37.21 26.81 18.26
CA LYS A 231 -35.77 27.00 18.20
C LYS A 231 -35.00 25.70 17.94
N CYS A 232 -35.47 24.55 18.48
CA CYS A 232 -34.84 23.25 18.26
C CYS A 232 -35.19 22.73 16.86
N ARG A 233 -36.42 22.94 16.41
CA ARG A 233 -36.85 22.59 15.04
C ARG A 233 -35.99 23.32 14.00
N ASP A 234 -35.85 24.64 14.12
CA ASP A 234 -35.05 25.46 13.22
C ASP A 234 -33.55 25.06 13.23
N ALA A 235 -33.04 24.57 14.36
CA ALA A 235 -31.66 24.11 14.49
C ALA A 235 -31.40 22.73 13.87
N LEU A 236 -32.45 21.91 13.71
CA LEU A 236 -32.35 20.54 13.16
C LEU A 236 -32.66 20.51 11.66
N VAL A 237 -33.32 21.49 11.11
CA VAL A 237 -33.59 21.59 9.68
C VAL A 237 -32.29 21.64 8.92
N ASP A 238 -32.20 20.89 7.83
CA ASP A 238 -31.03 20.72 6.95
C ASP A 238 -29.84 20.00 7.57
N LYS A 239 -29.90 19.54 8.82
CA LYS A 239 -28.87 18.64 9.37
C LYS A 239 -29.01 17.25 8.79
N VAL A 240 -27.87 16.55 8.69
CA VAL A 240 -27.81 15.19 8.15
C VAL A 240 -27.59 14.19 9.29
N LEU A 241 -28.38 13.13 9.30
CA LEU A 241 -28.26 12.06 10.28
C LEU A 241 -26.97 11.28 10.08
N ALA A 242 -26.21 11.09 11.16
CA ALA A 242 -25.02 10.25 11.16
C ALA A 242 -25.35 8.78 11.39
N ASP A 243 -26.33 8.51 12.25
CA ASP A 243 -26.78 7.16 12.58
C ASP A 243 -28.22 6.94 12.09
N ALA A 244 -28.57 5.67 11.81
CA ALA A 244 -29.92 5.30 11.49
C ALA A 244 -30.82 5.42 12.74
N VAL A 245 -32.03 5.92 12.55
CA VAL A 245 -33.02 6.04 13.61
C VAL A 245 -33.93 4.80 13.57
N ILE A 246 -33.89 4.02 14.64
CA ILE A 246 -34.65 2.78 14.76
C ILE A 246 -35.67 2.95 15.87
N ILE A 247 -36.91 2.59 15.60
CA ILE A 247 -38.02 2.54 16.56
C ILE A 247 -38.44 1.09 16.80
N LYS A 248 -38.94 0.81 17.99
CA LYS A 248 -39.55 -0.48 18.33
C LYS A 248 -41.05 -0.34 18.21
N ASP A 249 -41.66 -1.14 17.33
CA ASP A 249 -43.11 -1.23 17.19
C ASP A 249 -43.72 -1.89 18.43
N GLU A 250 -45.04 -1.81 18.57
CA GLU A 250 -45.81 -2.43 19.68
C GLU A 250 -45.57 -3.95 19.82
N ASN A 251 -45.14 -4.62 18.75
CA ASN A 251 -44.79 -6.04 18.73
C ASN A 251 -43.32 -6.31 19.12
N GLY A 252 -42.54 -5.27 19.42
CA GLY A 252 -41.11 -5.39 19.77
C GLY A 252 -40.17 -5.55 18.56
N GLU A 253 -40.70 -5.47 17.34
CA GLU A 253 -39.88 -5.51 16.11
C GLU A 253 -39.20 -4.15 15.88
N GLU A 254 -37.91 -4.21 15.50
CA GLU A 254 -37.13 -3.04 15.18
C GLU A 254 -37.46 -2.55 13.76
N LYS A 255 -38.12 -1.39 13.68
CA LYS A 255 -38.43 -0.72 12.42
C LYS A 255 -37.53 0.49 12.24
N ARG A 256 -36.85 0.54 11.12
CA ARG A 256 -36.00 1.69 10.76
C ARG A 256 -36.86 2.82 10.25
N LEU A 257 -36.84 3.95 10.95
CA LEU A 257 -37.57 5.17 10.57
C LEU A 257 -36.79 5.97 9.54
N PHE A 258 -35.51 6.26 9.82
CA PHE A 258 -34.60 6.97 8.92
C PHE A 258 -33.28 6.22 8.77
N ASN A 259 -32.69 6.29 7.57
CA ASN A 259 -31.36 5.78 7.32
C ASN A 259 -30.32 6.83 7.68
N ALA A 260 -29.09 6.37 7.97
CA ALA A 260 -27.94 7.26 8.04
C ALA A 260 -27.69 7.96 6.70
N GLY A 261 -27.27 9.22 6.75
CA GLY A 261 -27.05 10.07 5.59
C GLY A 261 -28.29 10.82 5.10
N VAL A 262 -29.44 10.66 5.72
CA VAL A 262 -30.66 11.39 5.35
C VAL A 262 -30.59 12.83 5.89
N ARG A 263 -30.92 13.82 5.03
CA ARG A 263 -31.07 15.22 5.41
C ARG A 263 -32.47 15.44 6.01
N LEU A 264 -32.50 16.02 7.19
CA LEU A 264 -33.76 16.29 7.91
C LEU A 264 -34.53 17.47 7.30
N HIS A 265 -35.73 17.20 6.84
CA HIS A 265 -36.70 18.21 6.46
C HIS A 265 -37.67 18.49 7.60
N PRO A 266 -38.45 19.59 7.56
CA PRO A 266 -39.39 19.94 8.63
C PRO A 266 -40.38 18.82 8.98
N HIS A 267 -40.87 18.04 8.00
CA HIS A 267 -41.77 16.91 8.22
C HIS A 267 -41.10 15.72 8.92
N ASP A 268 -39.80 15.47 8.66
CA ASP A 268 -39.06 14.42 9.32
C ASP A 268 -38.88 14.71 10.82
N ILE A 269 -38.75 15.99 11.17
CA ILE A 269 -38.65 16.42 12.56
C ILE A 269 -39.97 16.19 13.29
N ASP A 270 -41.10 16.40 12.61
CA ASP A 270 -42.42 16.08 13.17
C ASP A 270 -42.57 14.58 13.43
N ASP A 271 -42.07 13.74 12.54
CA ASP A 271 -42.04 12.28 12.70
C ASP A 271 -41.12 11.84 13.87
N LEU A 272 -39.98 12.48 14.06
CA LEU A 272 -39.10 12.23 15.20
C LEU A 272 -39.77 12.56 16.53
N ILE A 273 -40.50 13.69 16.60
CA ILE A 273 -41.24 14.14 17.78
C ILE A 273 -42.43 13.20 18.06
N ALA A 274 -43.17 12.83 17.02
CA ALA A 274 -44.31 11.91 17.16
C ALA A 274 -43.91 10.55 17.71
N ASN A 275 -42.73 10.05 17.34
CA ASN A 275 -42.16 8.81 17.84
C ASN A 275 -41.38 8.96 19.16
N LYS A 276 -41.44 10.12 19.82
CA LYS A 276 -40.80 10.40 21.12
C LYS A 276 -39.30 10.18 21.15
N ILE A 277 -38.60 10.42 20.06
CA ILE A 277 -37.15 10.31 19.98
C ILE A 277 -36.55 11.56 20.60
N SER A 278 -35.77 11.42 21.65
CA SER A 278 -35.21 12.56 22.40
C SER A 278 -33.79 12.93 21.95
N ASN A 279 -33.03 11.96 21.41
CA ASN A 279 -31.64 12.18 21.01
C ASN A 279 -31.39 11.54 19.66
N ILE A 280 -30.67 12.25 18.81
CA ILE A 280 -30.18 11.79 17.49
C ILE A 280 -28.72 12.18 17.34
N THR A 281 -28.00 11.46 16.50
CA THR A 281 -26.62 11.81 16.13
C THR A 281 -26.63 12.44 14.75
N VAL A 282 -26.09 13.66 14.63
CA VAL A 282 -26.03 14.41 13.38
C VAL A 282 -24.57 14.65 12.97
N ILE A 283 -24.37 14.88 11.69
CA ILE A 283 -23.06 15.24 11.15
C ILE A 283 -22.76 16.69 11.49
N LYS A 284 -21.57 16.92 12.05
CA LYS A 284 -21.06 18.25 12.32
C LYS A 284 -20.36 18.78 11.06
N PHE A 285 -20.99 19.69 10.36
CA PHE A 285 -20.36 20.43 9.28
C PHE A 285 -19.57 21.61 9.85
N ASP A 286 -18.25 21.47 9.93
CA ASP A 286 -17.40 22.57 10.37
C ASP A 286 -16.97 23.41 9.16
N ALA A 287 -17.51 24.63 9.10
CA ALA A 287 -17.12 25.63 8.09
C ALA A 287 -15.62 26.02 8.14
N ARG A 288 -14.90 25.60 9.20
CA ARG A 288 -13.49 25.92 9.40
C ARG A 288 -12.52 24.95 8.76
N GLN A 289 -12.98 23.76 8.32
CA GLN A 289 -12.10 22.77 7.70
C GLN A 289 -11.68 23.13 6.27
N ASN A 290 -12.25 24.21 5.69
CA ASN A 290 -11.85 24.74 4.39
C ASN A 290 -11.46 26.24 4.47
N PRO A 291 -10.26 26.59 4.98
CA PRO A 291 -9.84 27.99 5.10
C PRO A 291 -9.59 28.70 3.76
N GLY A 292 -9.71 28.01 2.63
CA GLY A 292 -9.49 28.54 1.28
C GLY A 292 -10.72 28.96 0.51
N LEU A 293 -11.93 28.59 0.94
CA LEU A 293 -13.19 28.94 0.28
C LEU A 293 -13.85 30.09 1.03
N LYS A 294 -13.40 31.33 0.75
CA LYS A 294 -14.10 32.52 1.14
C LYS A 294 -15.39 32.62 0.33
N GLU A 295 -16.52 32.57 1.03
CA GLU A 295 -17.81 33.23 0.76
C GLU A 295 -18.43 33.10 -0.63
N GLU A 296 -18.20 32.09 -1.43
CA GLU A 296 -19.08 31.85 -2.59
C GLU A 296 -19.97 30.64 -2.37
N LYS A 297 -21.21 30.94 -2.12
CA LYS A 297 -22.50 30.24 -2.27
C LYS A 297 -22.63 28.72 -2.41
N ASN A 298 -21.56 27.93 -2.23
CA ASN A 298 -21.63 26.49 -2.08
C ASN A 298 -20.73 26.08 -0.92
N PRO A 299 -21.29 25.84 0.29
CA PRO A 299 -20.56 25.23 1.34
C PRO A 299 -20.25 23.80 0.88
N SER A 300 -19.01 23.62 0.48
CA SER A 300 -18.37 22.33 0.35
C SER A 300 -19.05 21.32 -0.57
N LEU A 301 -18.70 21.38 -1.84
CA LEU A 301 -18.70 20.21 -2.70
C LEU A 301 -18.15 18.96 -1.97
N ASP A 302 -17.21 19.16 -1.06
CA ASP A 302 -16.53 18.08 -0.34
C ASP A 302 -17.38 17.39 0.73
N SER A 303 -18.28 18.12 1.41
CA SER A 303 -19.02 17.57 2.54
C SER A 303 -20.24 16.74 2.15
N GLN A 304 -20.76 16.87 0.94
CA GLN A 304 -21.96 16.15 0.52
C GLN A 304 -21.69 14.96 -0.41
N MET A 305 -20.55 14.92 -1.06
CA MET A 305 -20.26 13.90 -2.10
C MET A 305 -20.32 12.48 -1.59
N ILE A 306 -19.88 12.21 -0.37
CA ILE A 306 -19.99 10.86 0.22
C ILE A 306 -21.44 10.53 0.51
N ILE A 307 -22.21 11.51 1.01
CA ILE A 307 -23.63 11.34 1.32
C ILE A 307 -24.41 11.06 0.03
N ASN A 308 -24.15 11.82 -1.04
CA ASN A 308 -24.77 11.62 -2.35
C ASN A 308 -24.46 10.26 -2.96
N CYS A 309 -23.33 9.65 -2.60
CA CYS A 309 -22.99 8.30 -3.04
C CYS A 309 -23.82 7.19 -2.36
N PHE A 310 -24.68 7.51 -1.38
CA PHE A 310 -25.61 6.55 -0.77
C PHE A 310 -26.98 6.50 -1.46
N GLU A 311 -27.29 7.51 -2.24
CA GLU A 311 -28.49 7.57 -3.08
C GLU A 311 -28.28 6.76 -4.39
#